data_837d5a55e06e1d41c09752e93d864b54
#
_entry.id   837d5a55e06e1d41c09752e93d864b54
#
_cell.length_a   1.000
_cell.length_b   1.000
_cell.length_c   1.000
_cell.angle_alpha   90.00
_cell.angle_beta   90.00
_cell.angle_gamma   90.00
#
_symmetry.space_group_name_H-M   'P 1'
#
loop_
_entity.id
_entity.type
_entity.pdbx_description
1 polymer ?
#
loop_
_entity_poly.entity_id
_entity_poly.type
_entity_poly.pdbx_seq_one_letter_code
_entity_poly.pdbx_strand_id
1 'polypeptide(L)'
;MLFCIIGTDKEGALEKRLANRDAHLKHWGDSGTVKLGGPFTSDDGEKMIGSMLVIDVEDRAAAQKLADADPYKVNGVFESVDVRAWKWLLKDK
;
A
#
# COMPACT_ATOMS: atom_id res chain seq x y z
N MET A 1 0.92 -4.24 -16.39
CA MET A 1 0.80 -5.43 -15.54
C MET A 1 0.43 -5.01 -14.12
N LEU A 2 -0.54 -5.70 -13.54
CA LEU A 2 -1.01 -5.34 -12.19
C LEU A 2 -0.23 -6.07 -11.11
N PHE A 3 0.05 -5.35 -10.04
CA PHE A 3 0.66 -5.89 -8.83
C PHE A 3 -0.17 -5.46 -7.64
N CYS A 4 -0.36 -6.38 -6.70
CA CYS A 4 -0.99 -6.10 -5.42
C CYS A 4 0.11 -5.93 -4.37
N ILE A 5 0.11 -4.80 -3.69
CA ILE A 5 1.07 -4.50 -2.63
C ILE A 5 0.32 -4.54 -1.31
N ILE A 6 0.75 -5.40 -0.41
CA ILE A 6 0.12 -5.60 0.89
C ILE A 6 1.12 -5.25 1.98
N GLY A 7 0.82 -4.21 2.74
CA GLY A 7 1.61 -3.82 3.89
C GLY A 7 0.89 -4.20 5.17
N THR A 8 1.60 -4.85 6.07
CA THR A 8 1.10 -5.19 7.41
C THR A 8 1.78 -4.28 8.42
N ASP A 9 0.99 -3.53 9.19
CA ASP A 9 1.53 -2.59 10.16
C ASP A 9 2.19 -3.31 11.33
N LYS A 10 3.23 -2.68 11.87
CA LYS A 10 3.77 -3.08 13.17
C LYS A 10 2.74 -2.81 14.25
N GLU A 11 2.75 -3.61 15.28
CA GLU A 11 1.94 -3.35 16.47
C GLU A 11 2.29 -1.96 17.03
N GLY A 12 1.26 -1.17 17.35
CA GLY A 12 1.46 0.17 17.90
C GLY A 12 1.90 1.22 16.90
N ALA A 13 1.76 0.98 15.58
CA ALA A 13 2.24 1.89 14.55
C ALA A 13 1.25 3.00 14.18
N LEU A 14 0.10 3.10 14.84
CA LEU A 14 -0.95 4.03 14.41
C LEU A 14 -0.47 5.48 14.36
N GLU A 15 0.28 5.93 15.36
CA GLU A 15 0.79 7.31 15.38
C GLU A 15 1.73 7.58 14.22
N LYS A 16 2.62 6.63 13.91
CA LYS A 16 3.53 6.73 12.77
C LYS A 16 2.75 6.74 11.46
N ARG A 17 1.71 5.91 11.36
CA ARG A 17 0.86 5.88 10.18
C ARG A 17 0.21 7.24 9.96
N LEU A 18 -0.39 7.82 10.99
CA LEU A 18 -1.02 9.13 10.89
C LEU A 18 -0.02 10.23 10.54
N ALA A 19 1.17 10.19 11.13
CA ALA A 19 2.23 11.17 10.86
C ALA A 19 2.77 11.10 9.43
N ASN A 20 2.71 9.93 8.79
CA ASN A 20 3.23 9.71 7.44
C ASN A 20 2.14 9.61 6.38
N ARG A 21 0.88 9.82 6.74
CA ARG A 21 -0.25 9.63 5.83
C ARG A 21 -0.18 10.53 4.61
N ASP A 22 0.05 11.82 4.80
CA ASP A 22 0.08 12.77 3.69
C ASP A 22 1.22 12.45 2.72
N ALA A 23 2.40 12.11 3.24
CA ALA A 23 3.54 11.73 2.42
C ALA A 23 3.26 10.43 1.65
N HIS A 24 2.63 9.45 2.27
CA HIS A 24 2.20 8.19 1.64
C HIS A 24 1.23 8.45 0.48
N LEU A 25 0.19 9.25 0.73
CA LEU A 25 -0.80 9.58 -0.30
C LEU A 25 -0.16 10.35 -1.46
N LYS A 26 0.75 11.27 -1.16
CA LYS A 26 1.47 12.02 -2.19
C LYS A 26 2.35 11.10 -3.04
N HIS A 27 3.11 10.22 -2.40
CA HIS A 27 3.97 9.26 -3.10
C HIS A 27 3.19 8.43 -4.13
N TRP A 28 2.08 7.84 -3.69
CA TRP A 28 1.28 7.00 -4.59
C TRP A 28 0.49 7.82 -5.60
N GLY A 29 -0.03 8.98 -5.21
CA GLY A 29 -0.71 9.89 -6.15
C GLY A 29 0.21 10.36 -7.26
N ASP A 30 1.43 10.77 -6.92
CA ASP A 30 2.42 11.24 -7.89
C ASP A 30 2.89 10.10 -8.82
N SER A 31 2.85 8.86 -8.37
CA SER A 31 3.28 7.73 -9.19
C SER A 31 2.40 7.52 -10.43
N GLY A 32 1.14 7.91 -10.36
CA GLY A 32 0.19 7.73 -11.47
C GLY A 32 -0.17 6.28 -11.77
N THR A 33 0.14 5.35 -10.87
CA THR A 33 0.00 3.90 -11.14
C THR A 33 -1.16 3.24 -10.42
N VAL A 34 -1.73 3.88 -9.40
CA VAL A 34 -2.70 3.24 -8.51
C VAL A 34 -4.05 3.07 -9.19
N LYS A 35 -4.57 1.84 -9.21
CA LYS A 35 -5.90 1.52 -9.67
C LYS A 35 -6.93 1.52 -8.54
N LEU A 36 -6.55 0.99 -7.40
CA LEU A 36 -7.34 1.07 -6.17
C LEU A 36 -6.40 0.91 -4.98
N GLY A 37 -6.83 1.38 -3.85
CA GLY A 37 -6.04 1.25 -2.64
C GLY A 37 -6.80 1.74 -1.43
N GLY A 38 -6.40 1.26 -0.27
CA GLY A 38 -6.97 1.67 0.99
C GLY A 38 -6.35 0.91 2.15
N PRO A 39 -6.67 1.30 3.37
CA PRO A 39 -6.16 0.60 4.54
C PRO A 39 -6.93 -0.68 4.82
N PHE A 40 -6.24 -1.69 5.35
CA PHE A 40 -6.90 -2.75 6.09
C PHE A 40 -7.27 -2.22 7.46
N THR A 41 -8.41 -2.64 7.96
CA THR A 41 -8.92 -2.20 9.25
C THR A 41 -9.25 -3.39 10.14
N SER A 42 -9.39 -3.13 11.43
CA SER A 42 -10.05 -4.08 12.33
C SER A 42 -11.50 -4.29 11.86
N ASP A 43 -12.13 -5.37 12.34
CA ASP A 43 -13.48 -5.74 11.88
C ASP A 43 -14.52 -4.66 12.18
N ASP A 44 -14.33 -3.88 13.25
CA ASP A 44 -15.22 -2.77 13.58
C ASP A 44 -14.93 -1.49 12.77
N GLY A 45 -13.88 -1.50 11.93
CA GLY A 45 -13.49 -0.36 11.11
C GLY A 45 -12.76 0.76 11.85
N GLU A 46 -12.51 0.59 13.14
CA GLU A 46 -11.99 1.67 14.00
C GLU A 46 -10.47 1.85 13.90
N LYS A 47 -9.72 0.77 13.64
CA LYS A 47 -8.25 0.81 13.61
C LYS A 47 -7.72 0.42 12.25
N MET A 48 -6.79 1.22 11.74
CA MET A 48 -6.05 0.88 10.53
C MET A 48 -4.86 -0.01 10.92
N ILE A 49 -4.73 -1.16 10.27
CA ILE A 49 -3.75 -2.19 10.62
C ILE A 49 -2.88 -2.62 9.44
N GLY A 50 -3.05 -2.00 8.29
CA GLY A 50 -2.29 -2.30 7.10
C GLY A 50 -2.78 -1.52 5.91
N SER A 51 -2.26 -1.85 4.74
CA SER A 51 -2.64 -1.22 3.48
C SER A 51 -2.64 -2.23 2.35
N MET A 52 -3.53 -2.02 1.39
CA MET A 52 -3.52 -2.75 0.14
C MET A 52 -3.57 -1.76 -1.02
N LEU A 53 -2.74 -1.97 -2.01
CA LEU A 53 -2.72 -1.18 -3.24
C LEU A 53 -2.67 -2.12 -4.43
N VAL A 54 -3.43 -1.81 -5.47
CA VAL A 54 -3.25 -2.44 -6.77
C VAL A 54 -2.74 -1.38 -7.72
N ILE A 55 -1.59 -1.63 -8.32
CA ILE A 55 -0.92 -0.70 -9.21
C ILE A 55 -0.67 -1.32 -10.57
N ASP A 56 -0.63 -0.49 -11.60
CA ASP A 56 -0.33 -0.91 -12.97
C ASP A 56 1.05 -0.38 -13.35
N VAL A 57 2.00 -1.27 -13.50
CA VAL A 57 3.39 -0.95 -13.83
C VAL A 57 3.94 -1.97 -14.83
N GLU A 58 5.10 -1.67 -15.39
CA GLU A 58 5.72 -2.46 -16.43
C GLU A 58 6.11 -3.87 -15.97
N ASP A 59 6.69 -3.97 -14.76
CA ASP A 59 7.22 -5.24 -14.25
C ASP A 59 7.34 -5.22 -12.72
N ARG A 60 7.77 -6.36 -12.17
CA ARG A 60 7.96 -6.50 -10.72
C ARG A 60 9.00 -5.52 -10.17
N ALA A 61 10.08 -5.27 -10.90
CA ALA A 61 11.12 -4.36 -10.42
C ALA A 61 10.56 -2.94 -10.23
N ALA A 62 9.72 -2.48 -11.13
CA ALA A 62 9.04 -1.18 -11.01
C ALA A 62 8.10 -1.16 -9.79
N ALA A 63 7.33 -2.23 -9.59
CA ALA A 63 6.43 -2.35 -8.43
C ALA A 63 7.22 -2.34 -7.11
N GLN A 64 8.30 -3.10 -7.05
CA GLN A 64 9.14 -3.18 -5.85
C GLN A 64 9.79 -1.84 -5.53
N LYS A 65 10.26 -1.12 -6.54
CA LYS A 65 10.86 0.20 -6.35
C LYS A 65 9.87 1.18 -5.73
N LEU A 66 8.64 1.21 -6.22
CA LEU A 66 7.61 2.08 -5.67
C LEU A 66 7.23 1.68 -4.25
N ALA A 67 7.10 0.38 -3.99
CA ALA A 67 6.80 -0.12 -2.65
C ALA A 67 7.90 0.22 -1.65
N ASP A 68 9.17 0.09 -2.06
CA ASP A 68 10.32 0.37 -1.20
C ASP A 68 10.44 1.86 -0.86
N ALA A 69 9.93 2.74 -1.71
CA ALA A 69 9.97 4.18 -1.51
C ALA A 69 8.74 4.73 -0.76
N ASP A 70 7.76 3.89 -0.45
CA ASP A 70 6.58 4.30 0.30
C ASP A 70 7.00 4.82 1.68
N PRO A 71 6.61 6.06 2.06
CA PRO A 71 6.91 6.59 3.39
C PRO A 71 6.49 5.70 4.55
N TYR A 72 5.42 4.91 4.39
CA TYR A 72 5.03 3.94 5.42
C TYR A 72 6.09 2.85 5.60
N LYS A 73 6.72 2.43 4.52
CA LYS A 73 7.82 1.47 4.62
C LYS A 73 9.08 2.12 5.16
N VAL A 74 9.48 3.26 4.58
CA VAL A 74 10.72 3.96 4.93
C VAL A 74 10.74 4.36 6.40
N ASN A 75 9.60 4.79 6.93
CA ASN A 75 9.50 5.31 8.30
C ASN A 75 8.99 4.30 9.32
N GLY A 76 8.99 3.03 8.96
CA GLY A 76 8.80 1.95 9.94
C GLY A 76 7.35 1.72 10.37
N VAL A 77 6.37 2.06 9.54
CA VAL A 77 4.97 1.72 9.81
C VAL A 77 4.72 0.23 9.57
N PHE A 78 5.26 -0.31 8.47
CA PHE A 78 5.04 -1.70 8.09
C PHE A 78 6.01 -2.66 8.77
N GLU A 79 5.50 -3.76 9.27
CA GLU A 79 6.28 -4.91 9.70
C GLU A 79 6.73 -5.72 8.49
N SER A 80 5.85 -5.86 7.49
CA SER A 80 6.13 -6.60 6.28
C SER A 80 5.42 -5.97 5.08
N VAL A 81 5.99 -6.18 3.89
CA VAL A 81 5.40 -5.76 2.63
C VAL A 81 5.51 -6.90 1.64
N ASP A 82 4.38 -7.30 1.07
CA ASP A 82 4.31 -8.28 -0.01
C ASP A 82 4.00 -7.57 -1.33
N VAL A 83 4.71 -7.97 -2.38
CA VAL A 83 4.45 -7.51 -3.75
C VAL A 83 4.12 -8.73 -4.59
N ARG A 84 2.87 -8.80 -5.07
CA ARG A 84 2.37 -9.98 -5.78
C ARG A 84 1.82 -9.59 -7.14
N ALA A 85 2.19 -10.31 -8.19
CA ALA A 85 1.54 -10.17 -9.49
C ALA A 85 0.08 -10.60 -9.36
N TRP A 86 -0.81 -9.83 -9.98
CA TRP A 86 -2.26 -10.02 -9.80
C TRP A 86 -3.00 -9.76 -11.10
N LYS A 87 -4.09 -10.47 -11.29
CA LYS A 87 -4.95 -10.29 -12.45
C LYS A 87 -6.38 -9.96 -11.98
N TRP A 88 -6.92 -8.88 -12.51
CA TRP A 88 -8.24 -8.40 -12.14
C TRP A 88 -9.29 -9.04 -13.04
N LEU A 89 -9.90 -10.11 -12.58
CA LEU A 89 -10.89 -10.87 -13.34
C LEU A 89 -12.33 -10.50 -13.02
N LEU A 90 -12.62 -10.14 -11.78
CA LEU A 90 -13.96 -9.80 -11.33
C LEU A 90 -14.00 -8.31 -11.01
N LYS A 91 -14.78 -7.57 -11.77
CA LYS A 91 -14.89 -6.12 -11.62
C LYS A 91 -16.32 -5.71 -11.50
N ASP A 92 -16.56 -4.66 -10.75
CA ASP A 92 -17.80 -3.92 -10.80
C ASP A 92 -17.87 -3.15 -12.13
N LYS A 93 -19.08 -2.98 -12.69
CA LYS A 93 -19.23 -2.34 -14.01
C LYS A 93 -19.22 -0.82 -13.94
#